data_b671c47cd6ee1c236ff8b51fbf4945bb
#
_entry.id   b671c47cd6ee1c236ff8b51fbf4945bb
#
_cell.length_a   1.000
_cell.length_b   1.000
_cell.length_c   1.000
_cell.angle_alpha   90.00
_cell.angle_beta   90.00
_cell.angle_gamma   90.00
#
_symmetry.space_group_name_H-M   'P 1'
#
loop_
_entity.id
_entity.type
_entity.pdbx_description
1 polymer ?
#
loop_
_entity_poly.entity_id
_entity_poly.type
_entity_poly.pdbx_seq_one_letter_code
_entity_poly.pdbx_strand_id
1 'polypeptide(L)'
;MKPLIHLENISAGYDKNIVLNNVNLKVLENDFIGIIGPNGGGKTTLLKVILNLLLPYSGSITKDPTLKIGYLPQINSIDKQFPIMVKDVILSGRFSTNRWWKKPGKHQLTKVDELLEFIGLEHSRNSSIGELSGGQMQRVFLCRALISNPNLLILDEPNTYVDKSFEANLYNLLGELNDQMAILLVSHDVGTISSMVKTIACVNGGLHYHPSNKITNEVLQSYNCPIELVSHGHVPHRVLKHHDHE
;
A
#
# COMPACT_ATOMS: atom_id res chain seq x y z
N MET A 1 -8.03 19.72 -7.26
CA MET A 1 -7.23 18.85 -6.39
C MET A 1 -5.76 19.04 -6.73
N LYS A 2 -4.92 19.20 -5.72
CA LYS A 2 -3.48 19.41 -5.89
C LYS A 2 -2.77 18.08 -6.15
N PRO A 3 -1.82 18.01 -7.10
CA PRO A 3 -1.03 16.81 -7.30
C PRO A 3 -0.02 16.62 -6.14
N LEU A 4 -0.04 15.42 -5.54
CA LEU A 4 0.94 14.99 -4.54
C LEU A 4 2.17 14.37 -5.21
N ILE A 5 1.93 13.56 -6.25
CA ILE A 5 2.99 12.87 -7.02
C ILE A 5 2.62 12.92 -8.51
N HIS A 6 3.61 13.15 -9.34
CA HIS A 6 3.51 13.02 -10.78
C HIS A 6 4.72 12.26 -11.33
N LEU A 7 4.48 11.11 -11.91
CA LEU A 7 5.44 10.30 -12.65
C LEU A 7 5.22 10.51 -14.15
N GLU A 8 6.28 10.84 -14.88
CA GLU A 8 6.23 11.08 -16.32
C GLU A 8 7.27 10.21 -17.03
N ASN A 9 6.80 9.33 -17.92
CA ASN A 9 7.61 8.47 -18.79
C ASN A 9 8.67 7.65 -18.02
N ILE A 10 8.29 7.16 -16.84
CA ILE A 10 9.19 6.41 -15.96
C ILE A 10 9.52 5.05 -16.54
N SER A 11 10.82 4.77 -16.73
CA SER A 11 11.34 3.43 -16.96
C SER A 11 12.29 3.05 -15.83
N ALA A 12 12.06 1.89 -15.22
CA ALA A 12 12.81 1.43 -14.05
C ALA A 12 12.94 -0.10 -14.01
N GLY A 13 13.94 -0.58 -13.28
CA GLY A 13 14.19 -2.02 -13.15
C GLY A 13 15.45 -2.32 -12.36
N TYR A 14 16.03 -3.50 -12.56
CA TYR A 14 17.20 -4.00 -11.83
C TYR A 14 18.22 -4.57 -12.82
N ASP A 15 19.50 -4.36 -12.57
CA ASP A 15 20.62 -4.94 -13.34
C ASP A 15 20.41 -4.87 -14.87
N LYS A 16 19.98 -3.69 -15.38
CA LYS A 16 19.65 -3.41 -16.78
C LYS A 16 18.39 -4.10 -17.31
N ASN A 17 17.70 -4.91 -16.49
CA ASN A 17 16.40 -5.46 -16.85
C ASN A 17 15.31 -4.44 -16.57
N ILE A 18 14.63 -3.97 -17.62
CA ILE A 18 13.51 -3.04 -17.49
C ILE A 18 12.29 -3.80 -17.00
N VAL A 19 11.77 -3.41 -15.85
CA VAL A 19 10.53 -3.97 -15.24
C VAL A 19 9.35 -3.05 -15.50
N LEU A 20 9.58 -1.73 -15.47
CA LEU A 20 8.59 -0.71 -15.80
C LEU A 20 9.06 0.07 -17.02
N ASN A 21 8.18 0.25 -18.00
CA ASN A 21 8.49 0.94 -19.24
C ASN A 21 7.45 2.02 -19.52
N ASN A 22 7.91 3.27 -19.63
CA ASN A 22 7.08 4.43 -19.99
C ASN A 22 5.83 4.62 -19.10
N VAL A 23 6.01 4.50 -17.79
CA VAL A 23 4.93 4.60 -16.80
C VAL A 23 4.61 6.07 -16.52
N ASN A 24 3.32 6.40 -16.60
CA ASN A 24 2.78 7.71 -16.25
C ASN A 24 1.74 7.52 -15.15
N LEU A 25 1.87 8.23 -14.03
CA LEU A 25 0.93 8.17 -12.91
C LEU A 25 0.85 9.52 -12.22
N LYS A 26 -0.35 10.00 -12.00
CA LYS A 26 -0.62 11.19 -11.20
C LYS A 26 -1.44 10.82 -9.99
N VAL A 27 -0.99 11.20 -8.81
CA VAL A 27 -1.70 11.01 -7.54
C VAL A 27 -2.10 12.37 -7.01
N LEU A 28 -3.39 12.57 -6.81
CA LEU A 28 -3.97 13.81 -6.28
C LEU A 28 -4.31 13.68 -4.79
N GLU A 29 -4.53 14.80 -4.13
CA GLU A 29 -5.12 14.81 -2.78
C GLU A 29 -6.45 14.05 -2.78
N ASN A 30 -6.67 13.22 -1.76
CA ASN A 30 -7.87 12.39 -1.58
C ASN A 30 -8.15 11.36 -2.67
N ASP A 31 -7.17 11.03 -3.52
CA ASP A 31 -7.27 9.88 -4.40
C ASP A 31 -7.33 8.59 -3.59
N PHE A 32 -8.10 7.61 -4.09
CA PHE A 32 -8.01 6.23 -3.64
C PHE A 32 -7.79 5.36 -4.87
N ILE A 33 -6.53 5.01 -5.10
CA ILE A 33 -6.08 4.28 -6.29
C ILE A 33 -5.76 2.84 -5.91
N GLY A 34 -6.44 1.88 -6.52
CA GLY A 34 -6.09 0.47 -6.46
C GLY A 34 -5.04 0.15 -7.51
N ILE A 35 -3.90 -0.39 -7.10
CA ILE A 35 -2.84 -0.86 -8.00
C ILE A 35 -2.96 -2.38 -8.11
N ILE A 36 -3.32 -2.86 -9.29
CA ILE A 36 -3.48 -4.28 -9.59
C ILE A 36 -2.51 -4.72 -10.68
N GLY A 37 -2.36 -6.03 -10.85
CA GLY A 37 -1.53 -6.61 -11.90
C GLY A 37 -0.96 -7.97 -11.48
N PRO A 38 -0.34 -8.71 -12.43
CA PRO A 38 0.23 -10.03 -12.15
C PRO A 38 1.42 -9.96 -11.19
N ASN A 39 1.78 -11.11 -10.62
CA ASN A 39 3.04 -11.25 -9.90
C ASN A 39 4.20 -11.03 -10.90
N GLY A 40 5.20 -10.26 -10.49
CA GLY A 40 6.28 -9.86 -11.39
C GLY A 40 5.93 -8.69 -12.34
N GLY A 41 4.67 -8.22 -12.40
CA GLY A 41 4.23 -7.13 -13.29
C GLY A 41 4.81 -5.75 -12.98
N GLY A 42 5.56 -5.58 -11.87
CA GLY A 42 6.23 -4.32 -11.54
C GLY A 42 5.56 -3.48 -10.45
N LYS A 43 4.51 -3.99 -9.77
CA LYS A 43 3.80 -3.25 -8.70
C LYS A 43 4.76 -2.76 -7.60
N THR A 44 5.54 -3.67 -7.01
CA THR A 44 6.54 -3.33 -5.97
C THR A 44 7.66 -2.43 -6.52
N THR A 45 8.03 -2.58 -7.79
CA THR A 45 9.00 -1.70 -8.45
C THR A 45 8.46 -0.29 -8.56
N LEU A 46 7.19 -0.13 -8.93
CA LEU A 46 6.51 1.17 -8.96
C LEU A 46 6.49 1.83 -7.57
N LEU A 47 6.14 1.07 -6.52
CA LEU A 47 6.18 1.58 -5.16
C LEU A 47 7.59 2.01 -4.73
N LYS A 48 8.63 1.23 -5.07
CA LYS A 48 10.02 1.59 -4.76
C LYS A 48 10.45 2.88 -5.46
N VAL A 49 10.01 3.11 -6.70
CA VAL A 49 10.24 4.36 -7.43
C VAL A 49 9.52 5.52 -6.73
N ILE A 50 8.24 5.36 -6.37
CA ILE A 50 7.46 6.36 -5.64
C ILE A 50 8.12 6.70 -4.29
N LEU A 51 8.65 5.71 -3.58
CA LEU A 51 9.31 5.85 -2.29
C LEU A 51 10.76 6.36 -2.35
N ASN A 52 11.30 6.61 -3.56
CA ASN A 52 12.73 6.94 -3.81
C ASN A 52 13.69 5.83 -3.33
N LEU A 53 13.24 4.59 -3.25
CA LEU A 53 14.06 3.42 -2.93
C LEU A 53 14.70 2.80 -4.18
N LEU A 54 14.23 3.19 -5.35
CA LEU A 54 14.78 2.82 -6.66
C LEU A 54 14.76 4.06 -7.57
N LEU A 55 15.91 4.39 -8.14
CA LEU A 55 16.01 5.45 -9.12
C LEU A 55 15.57 4.95 -10.51
N PRO A 56 14.74 5.67 -11.23
CA PRO A 56 14.38 5.30 -12.59
C PRO A 56 15.57 5.48 -13.55
N TYR A 57 15.58 4.70 -14.61
CA TYR A 57 16.56 4.85 -15.71
C TYR A 57 16.24 6.08 -16.58
N SER A 58 14.94 6.39 -16.72
CA SER A 58 14.47 7.55 -17.48
C SER A 58 13.14 8.06 -16.93
N GLY A 59 12.73 9.25 -17.39
CA GLY A 59 11.54 9.94 -16.95
C GLY A 59 11.77 10.90 -15.79
N SER A 60 10.71 11.51 -15.30
CA SER A 60 10.78 12.48 -14.20
C SER A 60 9.76 12.17 -13.11
N ILE A 61 10.13 12.48 -11.86
CA ILE A 61 9.27 12.34 -10.67
C ILE A 61 9.16 13.70 -10.02
N THR A 62 7.96 14.26 -10.03
CA THR A 62 7.65 15.49 -9.29
C THR A 62 6.82 15.15 -8.07
N LYS A 63 7.24 15.64 -6.90
CA LYS A 63 6.54 15.46 -5.63
C LYS A 63 6.22 16.81 -5.00
N ASP A 64 5.06 16.91 -4.38
CA ASP A 64 4.72 18.08 -3.59
C ASP A 64 5.72 18.26 -2.44
N PRO A 65 6.22 19.48 -2.18
CA PRO A 65 7.16 19.72 -1.09
C PRO A 65 6.61 19.38 0.31
N THR A 66 5.29 19.35 0.47
CA THR A 66 4.62 19.01 1.74
C THR A 66 4.27 17.52 1.84
N LEU A 67 4.65 16.72 0.85
CA LEU A 67 4.33 15.31 0.81
C LEU A 67 4.95 14.54 1.99
N LYS A 68 4.09 13.86 2.72
CA LYS A 68 4.45 12.91 3.77
C LYS A 68 3.85 11.56 3.42
N ILE A 69 4.68 10.56 3.25
CA ILE A 69 4.25 9.21 2.87
C ILE A 69 4.26 8.32 4.12
N GLY A 70 3.10 7.70 4.41
CA GLY A 70 3.01 6.53 5.27
C GLY A 70 3.11 5.27 4.42
N TYR A 71 3.96 4.32 4.80
CA TYR A 71 4.14 3.09 4.03
C TYR A 71 3.97 1.85 4.90
N LEU A 72 3.03 1.00 4.51
CA LEU A 72 2.85 -0.35 5.03
C LEU A 72 3.40 -1.33 3.98
N PRO A 73 4.59 -1.90 4.20
CA PRO A 73 5.17 -2.89 3.29
C PRO A 73 4.46 -4.24 3.42
N GLN A 74 4.61 -5.07 2.40
CA GLN A 74 4.26 -6.49 2.50
C GLN A 74 5.10 -7.15 3.61
N ILE A 75 4.43 -7.76 4.58
CA ILE A 75 5.08 -8.36 5.74
C ILE A 75 5.35 -9.84 5.42
N ASN A 76 6.44 -10.14 4.72
CA ASN A 76 6.80 -11.52 4.36
C ASN A 76 7.66 -12.23 5.41
N SER A 77 8.46 -11.49 6.15
CA SER A 77 9.30 -12.04 7.22
C SER A 77 9.73 -10.94 8.19
N ILE A 78 9.25 -11.02 9.41
CA ILE A 78 9.78 -10.22 10.52
C ILE A 78 10.52 -11.21 11.42
N ASP A 79 11.75 -10.87 11.75
CA ASP A 79 12.47 -11.61 12.78
C ASP A 79 11.77 -11.40 14.13
N LYS A 80 10.98 -12.41 14.52
CA LYS A 80 10.24 -12.39 15.78
C LYS A 80 11.15 -12.44 17.03
N GLN A 81 12.42 -12.77 16.85
CA GLN A 81 13.40 -12.80 17.94
C GLN A 81 14.00 -11.41 18.19
N PHE A 82 13.78 -10.44 17.28
CA PHE A 82 14.30 -9.09 17.47
C PHE A 82 13.57 -8.41 18.65
N PRO A 83 14.28 -8.00 19.70
CA PRO A 83 13.68 -7.52 20.96
C PRO A 83 13.25 -6.05 20.86
N ILE A 84 12.27 -5.77 19.97
CA ILE A 84 11.68 -4.44 19.81
C ILE A 84 10.25 -4.41 20.37
N MET A 85 9.92 -3.37 21.11
CA MET A 85 8.58 -3.18 21.65
C MET A 85 7.63 -2.58 20.61
N VAL A 86 6.35 -2.89 20.72
CA VAL A 86 5.28 -2.38 19.86
C VAL A 86 5.32 -0.85 19.75
N LYS A 87 5.43 -0.13 20.88
CA LYS A 87 5.54 1.33 20.89
C LYS A 87 6.73 1.84 20.07
N ASP A 88 7.87 1.12 20.10
CA ASP A 88 9.09 1.56 19.43
C ASP A 88 8.98 1.30 17.92
N VAL A 89 8.30 0.22 17.50
CA VAL A 89 7.94 -0.02 16.10
C VAL A 89 7.10 1.14 15.59
N ILE A 90 6.04 1.52 16.30
CA ILE A 90 5.17 2.64 15.88
C ILE A 90 5.98 3.93 15.81
N LEU A 91 6.76 4.23 16.85
CA LEU A 91 7.60 5.43 16.91
C LEU A 91 8.65 5.49 15.79
N SER A 92 9.10 4.35 15.27
CA SER A 92 10.04 4.32 14.14
C SER A 92 9.48 4.94 12.86
N GLY A 93 8.14 5.02 12.72
CA GLY A 93 7.47 5.67 11.60
C GLY A 93 7.55 7.22 11.59
N ARG A 94 8.12 7.83 12.61
CA ARG A 94 8.27 9.29 12.73
C ARG A 94 9.42 9.85 11.88
N PHE A 95 9.60 9.44 10.67
CA PHE A 95 10.69 9.97 9.86
C PHE A 95 10.46 11.44 9.48
N SER A 96 10.98 12.30 10.33
CA SER A 96 11.38 13.65 9.94
C SER A 96 12.89 13.75 10.15
N THR A 97 13.59 13.99 9.06
CA THR A 97 14.99 14.37 8.94
C THR A 97 15.59 14.98 10.21
N ASN A 98 16.68 14.42 10.74
CA ASN A 98 17.56 14.96 11.78
C ASN A 98 17.13 14.80 13.26
N ARG A 99 16.08 14.07 13.63
CA ARG A 99 15.67 13.94 15.05
C ARG A 99 15.51 12.53 15.59
N TRP A 100 15.94 11.53 14.90
CA TRP A 100 15.84 10.13 15.35
C TRP A 100 16.60 9.84 16.66
N TRP A 101 17.68 10.61 16.95
CA TRP A 101 18.42 10.58 18.20
C TRP A 101 17.69 11.22 19.40
N LYS A 102 16.63 11.97 19.18
CA LYS A 102 15.89 12.61 20.29
C LYS A 102 14.85 11.64 20.86
N LYS A 103 14.85 11.53 22.18
CA LYS A 103 13.80 10.79 22.89
C LYS A 103 12.42 11.31 22.45
N PRO A 104 11.42 10.40 22.30
CA PRO A 104 10.06 10.81 21.94
C PRO A 104 9.51 11.76 23.01
N GLY A 105 8.94 12.86 22.57
CA GLY A 105 8.26 13.80 23.47
C GLY A 105 6.89 13.26 23.92
N LYS A 106 6.31 13.90 24.95
CA LYS A 106 5.01 13.49 25.51
C LYS A 106 3.91 13.36 24.44
N HIS A 107 3.78 14.35 23.56
CA HIS A 107 2.81 14.34 22.45
C HIS A 107 2.93 13.11 21.53
N GLN A 108 4.16 12.65 21.29
CA GLN A 108 4.39 11.48 20.42
C GLN A 108 4.01 10.18 21.12
N LEU A 109 4.23 10.08 22.42
CA LEU A 109 3.79 8.95 23.23
C LEU A 109 2.26 8.89 23.31
N THR A 110 1.60 10.04 23.52
CA THR A 110 0.13 10.15 23.48
C THR A 110 -0.41 9.68 22.12
N LYS A 111 0.23 10.10 21.01
CA LYS A 111 -0.19 9.64 19.67
C LYS A 111 -0.03 8.12 19.46
N VAL A 112 0.99 7.50 20.05
CA VAL A 112 1.13 6.03 20.04
C VAL A 112 -0.05 5.39 20.79
N ASP A 113 -0.42 5.94 21.95
CA ASP A 113 -1.51 5.40 22.77
C ASP A 113 -2.86 5.53 22.03
N GLU A 114 -3.15 6.68 21.41
CA GLU A 114 -4.32 6.89 20.55
C GLU A 114 -4.38 5.90 19.38
N LEU A 115 -3.25 5.67 18.70
CA LEU A 115 -3.20 4.73 17.59
C LEU A 115 -3.38 3.27 18.05
N LEU A 116 -2.85 2.90 19.23
CA LEU A 116 -3.04 1.58 19.79
C LEU A 116 -4.48 1.32 20.22
N GLU A 117 -5.14 2.32 20.82
CA GLU A 117 -6.57 2.28 21.16
C GLU A 117 -7.41 2.11 19.89
N PHE A 118 -7.10 2.90 18.86
CA PHE A 118 -7.77 2.86 17.57
C PHE A 118 -7.75 1.47 16.89
N ILE A 119 -6.68 0.68 17.09
CA ILE A 119 -6.56 -0.68 16.53
C ILE A 119 -6.90 -1.78 17.55
N GLY A 120 -7.33 -1.43 18.79
CA GLY A 120 -7.68 -2.38 19.85
C GLY A 120 -6.48 -3.17 20.39
N LEU A 121 -5.30 -2.53 20.48
CA LEU A 121 -4.05 -3.14 20.98
C LEU A 121 -3.38 -2.32 22.10
N GLU A 122 -4.14 -1.55 22.87
CA GLU A 122 -3.66 -0.71 23.96
C GLU A 122 -2.86 -1.50 25.01
N HIS A 123 -3.28 -2.75 25.29
CA HIS A 123 -2.60 -3.62 26.25
C HIS A 123 -1.25 -4.14 25.75
N SER A 124 -1.00 -4.11 24.44
CA SER A 124 0.23 -4.63 23.82
C SER A 124 1.33 -3.59 23.69
N ARG A 125 1.15 -2.38 24.23
CA ARG A 125 2.08 -1.23 24.07
C ARG A 125 3.54 -1.57 24.39
N ASN A 126 3.75 -2.34 25.46
CA ASN A 126 5.08 -2.73 25.96
C ASN A 126 5.43 -4.19 25.64
N SER A 127 4.59 -4.91 24.91
CA SER A 127 4.88 -6.26 24.44
C SER A 127 5.96 -6.25 23.36
N SER A 128 6.71 -7.36 23.25
CA SER A 128 7.59 -7.57 22.10
C SER A 128 6.77 -7.74 20.82
N ILE A 129 7.27 -7.23 19.71
CA ILE A 129 6.62 -7.42 18.40
C ILE A 129 6.49 -8.90 18.04
N GLY A 130 7.40 -9.75 18.49
CA GLY A 130 7.40 -11.19 18.29
C GLY A 130 6.27 -11.94 19.00
N GLU A 131 5.67 -11.37 20.06
CA GLU A 131 4.55 -11.94 20.79
C GLU A 131 3.20 -11.77 20.06
N LEU A 132 3.16 -10.91 19.04
CA LEU A 132 1.94 -10.60 18.32
C LEU A 132 1.60 -11.66 17.26
N SER A 133 0.31 -11.89 17.05
CA SER A 133 -0.17 -12.60 15.87
C SER A 133 0.15 -11.83 14.59
N GLY A 134 0.10 -12.50 13.42
CA GLY A 134 0.34 -11.84 12.14
C GLY A 134 -0.58 -10.64 11.90
N GLY A 135 -1.88 -10.78 12.19
CA GLY A 135 -2.85 -9.70 12.06
C GLY A 135 -2.63 -8.55 13.05
N GLN A 136 -2.25 -8.85 14.31
CA GLN A 136 -1.90 -7.80 15.27
C GLN A 136 -0.64 -7.04 14.84
N MET A 137 0.37 -7.75 14.35
CA MET A 137 1.59 -7.15 13.83
C MET A 137 1.30 -6.22 12.67
N GLN A 138 0.43 -6.62 11.75
CA GLN A 138 0.02 -5.81 10.62
C GLN A 138 -0.68 -4.51 11.06
N ARG A 139 -1.54 -4.57 12.07
CA ARG A 139 -2.16 -3.39 12.69
C ARG A 139 -1.11 -2.45 13.27
N VAL A 140 -0.10 -2.97 13.97
CA VAL A 140 1.01 -2.17 14.50
C VAL A 140 1.79 -1.48 13.38
N PHE A 141 2.05 -2.17 12.26
CA PHE A 141 2.71 -1.54 11.10
C PHE A 141 1.85 -0.50 10.40
N LEU A 142 0.53 -0.65 10.43
CA LEU A 142 -0.38 0.40 9.98
C LEU A 142 -0.26 1.65 10.88
N CYS A 143 -0.24 1.49 12.20
CA CYS A 143 0.00 2.60 13.12
C CYS A 143 1.36 3.26 12.89
N ARG A 144 2.40 2.45 12.60
CA ARG A 144 3.72 2.96 12.20
C ARG A 144 3.64 3.83 10.94
N ALA A 145 2.82 3.45 9.96
CA ALA A 145 2.63 4.24 8.75
C ALA A 145 1.86 5.56 9.04
N LEU A 146 0.95 5.56 10.01
CA LEU A 146 0.08 6.70 10.34
C LEU A 146 0.68 7.69 11.35
N ILE A 147 1.70 7.31 12.13
CA ILE A 147 2.23 8.15 13.25
C ILE A 147 2.74 9.53 12.81
N SER A 148 3.21 9.65 11.57
CA SER A 148 3.73 10.91 11.01
C SER A 148 2.64 11.85 10.45
N ASN A 149 1.36 11.51 10.57
CA ASN A 149 0.23 12.17 9.92
C ASN A 149 0.51 12.36 8.42
N PRO A 150 0.56 11.25 7.65
CA PRO A 150 0.84 11.31 6.22
C PRO A 150 -0.32 11.98 5.46
N ASN A 151 -0.04 12.55 4.28
CA ASN A 151 -1.05 12.97 3.31
C ASN A 151 -1.14 12.01 2.11
N LEU A 152 -0.29 10.97 2.10
CA LEU A 152 -0.38 9.82 1.21
C LEU A 152 -0.05 8.54 1.99
N LEU A 153 -0.97 7.59 2.01
CA LEU A 153 -0.78 6.26 2.58
C LEU A 153 -0.60 5.24 1.46
N ILE A 154 0.47 4.47 1.52
CA ILE A 154 0.76 3.39 0.58
C ILE A 154 0.69 2.06 1.32
N LEU A 155 -0.12 1.13 0.81
CA LEU A 155 -0.35 -0.19 1.39
C LEU A 155 0.03 -1.25 0.34
N ASP A 156 1.02 -2.08 0.66
CA ASP A 156 1.49 -3.14 -0.22
C ASP A 156 0.96 -4.49 0.28
N GLU A 157 -0.11 -4.99 -0.36
CA GLU A 157 -0.80 -6.24 -0.03
C GLU A 157 -1.18 -6.38 1.46
N PRO A 158 -2.00 -5.46 2.01
CA PRO A 158 -2.27 -5.42 3.44
C PRO A 158 -3.11 -6.60 3.97
N ASN A 159 -3.60 -7.51 3.14
CA ASN A 159 -4.49 -8.61 3.52
C ASN A 159 -3.78 -9.93 3.78
N THR A 160 -2.46 -10.00 3.64
CA THR A 160 -1.72 -11.27 3.54
C THR A 160 -1.82 -12.15 4.79
N TYR A 161 -2.12 -11.59 5.97
CA TYR A 161 -2.16 -12.32 7.25
C TYR A 161 -3.38 -11.99 8.12
N VAL A 162 -4.45 -11.50 7.51
CA VAL A 162 -5.60 -10.96 8.24
C VAL A 162 -6.79 -11.90 8.12
N ASP A 163 -7.53 -12.08 9.22
CA ASP A 163 -8.82 -12.75 9.17
C ASP A 163 -9.89 -11.87 8.49
N LYS A 164 -10.93 -12.50 7.98
CA LYS A 164 -12.01 -11.81 7.25
C LYS A 164 -12.71 -10.71 8.06
N SER A 165 -12.76 -10.85 9.38
CA SER A 165 -13.40 -9.87 10.25
C SER A 165 -12.58 -8.59 10.36
N PHE A 166 -11.27 -8.73 10.46
CA PHE A 166 -10.38 -7.58 10.44
C PHE A 166 -10.27 -6.96 9.04
N GLU A 167 -10.31 -7.76 7.99
CA GLU A 167 -10.29 -7.28 6.62
C GLU A 167 -11.42 -6.28 6.37
N ALA A 168 -12.65 -6.61 6.76
CA ALA A 168 -13.79 -5.69 6.65
C ALA A 168 -13.57 -4.39 7.45
N ASN A 169 -13.05 -4.50 8.68
CA ASN A 169 -12.75 -3.34 9.51
C ASN A 169 -11.61 -2.47 8.92
N LEU A 170 -10.57 -3.10 8.36
CA LEU A 170 -9.49 -2.38 7.68
C LEU A 170 -10.03 -1.56 6.51
N TYR A 171 -10.92 -2.12 5.74
CA TYR A 171 -11.48 -1.44 4.59
C TYR A 171 -12.37 -0.26 4.97
N ASN A 172 -13.22 -0.39 5.99
CA ASN A 172 -13.99 0.73 6.52
C ASN A 172 -13.06 1.85 6.99
N LEU A 173 -12.00 1.48 7.70
CA LEU A 173 -10.97 2.39 8.17
C LEU A 173 -10.27 3.13 7.02
N LEU A 174 -9.90 2.42 5.94
CA LEU A 174 -9.28 3.04 4.77
C LEU A 174 -10.24 4.03 4.08
N GLY A 175 -11.54 3.76 4.09
CA GLY A 175 -12.56 4.70 3.63
C GLY A 175 -12.55 5.99 4.44
N GLU A 176 -12.58 5.90 5.77
CA GLU A 176 -12.52 7.07 6.68
C GLU A 176 -11.19 7.85 6.54
N LEU A 177 -10.07 7.15 6.40
CA LEU A 177 -8.76 7.78 6.19
C LEU A 177 -8.67 8.50 4.83
N ASN A 178 -9.36 8.01 3.80
CA ASN A 178 -9.34 8.63 2.48
C ASN A 178 -10.02 10.00 2.44
N ASP A 179 -10.88 10.33 3.41
CA ASP A 179 -11.42 11.68 3.54
C ASP A 179 -10.34 12.71 3.91
N GLN A 180 -9.23 12.26 4.49
CA GLN A 180 -8.16 13.11 5.00
C GLN A 180 -6.85 13.00 4.22
N MET A 181 -6.63 11.90 3.49
CA MET A 181 -5.39 11.63 2.77
C MET A 181 -5.61 10.81 1.50
N ALA A 182 -4.68 10.88 0.56
CA ALA A 182 -4.65 9.97 -0.57
C ALA A 182 -4.22 8.56 -0.15
N ILE A 183 -4.73 7.54 -0.85
CA ILE A 183 -4.38 6.13 -0.59
C ILE A 183 -3.98 5.45 -1.91
N LEU A 184 -2.82 4.78 -1.91
CA LEU A 184 -2.42 3.79 -2.92
C LEU A 184 -2.49 2.40 -2.29
N LEU A 185 -3.38 1.56 -2.79
CA LEU A 185 -3.60 0.20 -2.30
C LEU A 185 -3.17 -0.81 -3.35
N VAL A 186 -2.07 -1.51 -3.10
CA VAL A 186 -1.66 -2.65 -3.94
C VAL A 186 -2.34 -3.90 -3.44
N SER A 187 -3.00 -4.63 -4.32
CA SER A 187 -3.56 -5.95 -4.01
C SER A 187 -3.66 -6.80 -5.26
N HIS A 188 -3.69 -8.09 -5.05
CA HIS A 188 -4.00 -9.08 -6.08
C HIS A 188 -5.49 -9.46 -6.07
N ASP A 189 -6.26 -9.07 -5.07
CA ASP A 189 -7.71 -9.29 -5.00
C ASP A 189 -8.48 -8.14 -5.65
N VAL A 190 -8.79 -8.34 -6.93
CA VAL A 190 -9.49 -7.37 -7.77
C VAL A 190 -10.92 -7.14 -7.32
N GLY A 191 -11.59 -8.19 -6.82
CA GLY A 191 -12.99 -8.12 -6.39
C GLY A 191 -13.16 -7.19 -5.20
N THR A 192 -12.34 -7.34 -4.20
CA THR A 192 -12.37 -6.51 -2.99
C THR A 192 -11.95 -5.07 -3.30
N ILE A 193 -10.87 -4.87 -4.07
CA ILE A 193 -10.40 -3.53 -4.43
C ILE A 193 -11.46 -2.74 -5.18
N SER A 194 -12.12 -3.35 -6.17
CA SER A 194 -13.06 -2.64 -7.04
C SER A 194 -14.25 -2.03 -6.29
N SER A 195 -14.60 -2.57 -5.13
CA SER A 195 -15.70 -2.03 -4.30
C SER A 195 -15.31 -0.78 -3.49
N MET A 196 -14.03 -0.50 -3.32
CA MET A 196 -13.52 0.48 -2.36
C MET A 196 -12.79 1.65 -2.98
N VAL A 197 -12.01 1.38 -4.04
CA VAL A 197 -11.18 2.42 -4.66
C VAL A 197 -12.00 3.31 -5.58
N LYS A 198 -11.53 4.52 -5.79
CA LYS A 198 -12.14 5.46 -6.76
C LYS A 198 -11.68 5.17 -8.19
N THR A 199 -10.42 4.73 -8.32
CA THR A 199 -9.77 4.51 -9.62
C THR A 199 -8.84 3.31 -9.55
N ILE A 200 -8.51 2.73 -10.68
CA ILE A 200 -7.66 1.54 -10.78
C ILE A 200 -6.48 1.81 -11.72
N ALA A 201 -5.30 1.41 -11.30
CA ALA A 201 -4.07 1.38 -12.08
C ALA A 201 -3.62 -0.07 -12.29
N CYS A 202 -3.67 -0.55 -13.54
CA CYS A 202 -3.16 -1.87 -13.92
C CYS A 202 -1.67 -1.77 -14.26
N VAL A 203 -0.84 -2.55 -13.58
CA VAL A 203 0.61 -2.57 -13.78
C VAL A 203 1.06 -3.93 -14.31
N ASN A 204 1.59 -3.94 -15.55
CA ASN A 204 2.17 -5.11 -16.19
C ASN A 204 3.24 -4.66 -17.20
N GLY A 205 4.45 -4.40 -16.71
CA GLY A 205 5.53 -3.77 -17.49
C GLY A 205 5.31 -2.30 -17.81
N GLY A 206 4.07 -1.90 -18.12
CA GLY A 206 3.57 -0.55 -18.22
C GLY A 206 2.52 -0.25 -17.16
N LEU A 207 1.89 0.93 -17.23
CA LEU A 207 0.78 1.31 -16.37
C LEU A 207 -0.38 1.82 -17.21
N HIS A 208 -1.56 1.25 -16.94
CA HIS A 208 -2.83 1.68 -17.54
C HIS A 208 -3.76 2.18 -16.45
N TYR A 209 -4.12 3.44 -16.52
CA TYR A 209 -4.95 4.12 -15.54
C TYR A 209 -6.42 4.12 -15.98
N HIS A 210 -7.29 3.62 -15.12
CA HIS A 210 -8.74 3.62 -15.33
C HIS A 210 -9.38 4.64 -14.40
N PRO A 211 -10.11 5.63 -14.94
CA PRO A 211 -10.72 6.69 -14.14
C PRO A 211 -11.97 6.22 -13.37
N SER A 212 -12.23 4.92 -13.31
CA SER A 212 -13.32 4.32 -12.55
C SER A 212 -12.88 3.04 -11.86
N ASN A 213 -13.65 2.61 -10.87
CA ASN A 213 -13.48 1.34 -10.17
C ASN A 213 -14.16 0.14 -10.87
N LYS A 214 -14.86 0.39 -11.99
CA LYS A 214 -15.53 -0.68 -12.74
C LYS A 214 -14.54 -1.35 -13.68
N ILE A 215 -14.22 -2.60 -13.39
CA ILE A 215 -13.39 -3.44 -14.24
C ILE A 215 -14.32 -4.26 -15.14
N THR A 216 -14.25 -4.02 -16.46
CA THR A 216 -14.94 -4.84 -17.46
C THR A 216 -13.99 -5.88 -18.03
N ASN A 217 -14.53 -6.99 -18.56
CA ASN A 217 -13.72 -8.00 -19.24
C ASN A 217 -12.95 -7.41 -20.43
N GLU A 218 -13.52 -6.43 -21.13
CA GLU A 218 -12.86 -5.71 -22.23
C GLU A 218 -11.62 -4.96 -21.75
N VAL A 219 -11.69 -4.34 -20.55
CA VAL A 219 -10.58 -3.65 -19.91
C VAL A 219 -9.47 -4.64 -19.57
N LEU A 220 -9.78 -5.79 -18.98
CA LEU A 220 -8.79 -6.81 -18.62
C LEU A 220 -8.11 -7.41 -19.86
N GLN A 221 -8.87 -7.68 -20.91
CA GLN A 221 -8.35 -8.26 -22.16
C GLN A 221 -7.48 -7.26 -22.93
N SER A 222 -7.86 -5.96 -22.97
CA SER A 222 -7.10 -4.94 -23.69
C SER A 222 -5.70 -4.70 -23.12
N TYR A 223 -5.47 -5.07 -21.86
CA TYR A 223 -4.19 -4.86 -21.16
C TYR A 223 -3.37 -6.12 -20.92
N ASN A 224 -3.76 -7.24 -21.57
CA ASN A 224 -3.10 -8.52 -21.32
C ASN A 224 -3.01 -8.85 -19.80
N CYS A 225 -3.99 -8.41 -19.04
CA CYS A 225 -4.07 -8.66 -17.62
C CYS A 225 -4.57 -10.11 -17.44
N PRO A 226 -3.76 -11.04 -16.91
CA PRO A 226 -4.13 -12.46 -16.82
C PRO A 226 -5.16 -12.74 -15.71
N ILE A 227 -6.10 -11.81 -15.52
CA ILE A 227 -7.17 -11.91 -14.53
C ILE A 227 -8.46 -12.18 -15.29
N GLU A 228 -9.01 -13.37 -15.15
CA GLU A 228 -10.38 -13.66 -15.55
C GLU A 228 -11.33 -13.31 -14.40
N LEU A 229 -12.28 -12.42 -14.67
CA LEU A 229 -13.39 -12.16 -13.76
C LEU A 229 -14.48 -13.19 -14.03
N VAL A 230 -14.65 -14.14 -13.12
CA VAL A 230 -15.84 -15.00 -13.12
C VAL A 230 -16.86 -14.36 -12.17
N SER A 231 -17.94 -13.81 -12.74
CA SER A 231 -19.03 -13.25 -11.93
C SER A 231 -20.12 -14.33 -11.74
N HIS A 232 -20.26 -14.80 -10.51
CA HIS A 232 -21.45 -15.51 -10.07
C HIS A 232 -22.25 -14.55 -9.16
N GLY A 233 -23.21 -13.81 -9.74
CA GLY A 233 -23.99 -12.79 -9.01
C GLY A 233 -23.38 -11.38 -9.06
N HIS A 234 -23.74 -10.53 -8.11
CA HIS A 234 -23.36 -9.10 -8.09
C HIS A 234 -21.92 -8.80 -7.65
N VAL A 235 -21.15 -9.81 -7.27
CA VAL A 235 -19.76 -9.65 -6.84
C VAL A 235 -18.84 -10.54 -7.69
N PRO A 236 -17.85 -10.00 -8.42
CA PRO A 236 -16.93 -10.80 -9.20
C PRO A 236 -15.93 -11.55 -8.30
N HIS A 237 -15.70 -12.84 -8.57
CA HIS A 237 -14.70 -13.67 -7.91
C HIS A 237 -13.58 -14.05 -8.88
N ARG A 238 -12.38 -14.28 -8.33
CA ARG A 238 -11.20 -14.70 -9.10
C ARG A 238 -11.22 -16.22 -9.31
N VAL A 239 -10.99 -16.67 -10.54
CA VAL A 239 -10.62 -18.06 -10.85
C VAL A 239 -9.26 -18.04 -11.56
N LEU A 240 -8.30 -18.82 -11.06
CA LEU A 240 -7.02 -19.06 -11.72
C LEU A 240 -7.24 -20.04 -12.87
N LYS A 241 -6.77 -19.72 -14.08
CA LYS A 241 -6.68 -20.71 -15.15
C LYS A 241 -5.72 -21.82 -14.72
N HIS A 242 -6.16 -23.07 -14.89
CA HIS A 242 -5.25 -24.20 -14.83
C HIS A 242 -4.20 -24.07 -15.94
N HIS A 243 -2.95 -24.09 -15.56
CA HIS A 243 -1.87 -24.34 -16.50
C HIS A 243 -1.82 -25.85 -16.69
N ASP A 244 -2.25 -26.33 -17.87
CA ASP A 244 -1.93 -27.68 -18.31
C ASP A 244 -0.43 -27.69 -18.61
N HIS A 245 0.31 -28.48 -17.86
CA HIS A 245 1.70 -28.82 -18.16
C HIS A 245 1.71 -29.88 -19.23
N GLU A 246 2.08 -29.53 -20.46
CA GLU A 246 2.74 -30.43 -21.38
C GLU A 246 4.25 -30.38 -21.18
#